data_74a85630b81147c5edd62ca06b200dbd
#
_entry.id   74a85630b81147c5edd62ca06b200dbd
#
_cell.length_a   1.000
_cell.length_b   1.000
_cell.length_c   1.000
_cell.angle_alpha   90.00
_cell.angle_beta   90.00
_cell.angle_gamma   90.00
#
_symmetry.space_group_name_H-M   'P 1'
#
loop_
_entity.id
_entity.type
_entity.pdbx_description
1 polymer ?
#
loop_
_entity_poly.entity_id
_entity_poly.type
_entity_poly.pdbx_seq_one_letter_code
_entity_poly.pdbx_strand_id
1 'polypeptide(L)'
;MEDYKGEHKAPGIEETPLWDLTINGYPEDIYSVDGARLYGEKSQSDYQVLSLIKRLRNKPNARVTLYRAIPKNAFPISIDEKLKNIEKEMKYILKYGKLPKNPTHKGIGRCEYFDVIYNEKEKLLKLLNKKTSKTKIKKPTINSGDWVTIYRPYAVFHGQDNLNNEYKIIKKTVRAKEVFTDCNSLYEWGYVDLSKIEKEIKKSDKR
;
A
#
# COMPACT_ATOMS: atom_id res chain seq x y z
N MET A 1 -17.87 7.01 1.28
CA MET A 1 -16.80 6.64 2.21
C MET A 1 -15.84 7.80 2.18
N GLU A 2 -15.95 8.67 3.16
CA GLU A 2 -14.96 9.74 3.33
C GLU A 2 -13.59 9.09 3.51
N ASP A 3 -12.63 9.57 2.72
CA ASP A 3 -11.24 9.19 2.87
C ASP A 3 -10.84 9.43 4.33
N TYR A 4 -10.57 8.35 5.07
CA TYR A 4 -9.90 8.40 6.36
C TYR A 4 -8.44 8.85 6.13
N LYS A 5 -8.30 10.04 5.63
CA LYS A 5 -7.10 10.88 5.73
C LYS A 5 -7.28 11.70 6.99
N GLY A 6 -7.42 10.99 8.12
CA GLY A 6 -7.39 11.59 9.43
C GLY A 6 -6.13 12.45 9.57
N GLU A 7 -6.08 13.30 10.55
CA GLU A 7 -5.03 14.27 10.90
C GLU A 7 -3.62 13.67 11.06
N HIS A 8 -3.46 12.35 10.87
CA HIS A 8 -2.21 11.61 10.94
C HIS A 8 -1.49 11.60 9.59
N LYS A 9 -0.69 12.63 9.36
CA LYS A 9 0.30 12.61 8.28
C LYS A 9 1.39 11.59 8.62
N ALA A 10 1.87 10.86 7.62
CA ALA A 10 3.04 10.02 7.79
C ALA A 10 4.26 10.89 8.15
N PRO A 11 5.17 10.40 9.02
CA PRO A 11 6.39 11.09 9.38
C PRO A 11 7.18 11.59 8.16
N GLY A 12 7.74 12.79 8.27
CA GLY A 12 8.43 13.49 7.19
C GLY A 12 9.89 13.82 7.53
N ILE A 13 10.48 14.70 6.74
CA ILE A 13 11.91 15.07 6.86
C ILE A 13 12.28 15.79 8.16
N GLU A 14 11.28 16.31 8.88
CA GLU A 14 11.47 16.99 10.17
C GLU A 14 11.53 15.99 11.33
N GLU A 15 11.17 14.72 11.07
CA GLU A 15 11.12 13.65 12.04
C GLU A 15 12.42 12.83 12.04
N THR A 16 12.47 11.80 12.87
CA THR A 16 13.64 10.94 13.08
C THR A 16 13.92 10.03 11.87
N PRO A 17 15.10 10.10 11.25
CA PRO A 17 15.42 9.29 10.08
C PRO A 17 15.80 7.86 10.46
N LEU A 18 15.41 6.89 9.63
CA LEU A 18 15.67 5.46 9.85
C LEU A 18 17.16 5.11 9.98
N TRP A 19 18.03 5.85 9.32
CA TRP A 19 19.49 5.59 9.34
C TRP A 19 20.18 6.03 10.62
N ASP A 20 19.52 6.89 11.45
CA ASP A 20 19.99 7.24 12.78
C ASP A 20 18.81 7.68 13.66
N LEU A 21 18.36 6.79 14.51
CA LEU A 21 17.20 7.03 15.39
C LEU A 21 17.53 7.97 16.56
N THR A 22 18.79 8.33 16.77
CA THR A 22 19.18 9.27 17.83
C THR A 22 19.05 10.73 17.41
N ILE A 23 18.80 10.96 16.12
CA ILE A 23 18.52 12.32 15.61
C ILE A 23 17.06 12.66 15.94
N ASN A 24 16.86 13.51 16.94
CA ASN A 24 15.54 13.99 17.40
C ASN A 24 14.55 12.91 17.86
N GLY A 25 15.01 11.70 18.16
CA GLY A 25 14.13 10.58 18.46
C GLY A 25 14.54 9.81 19.70
N TYR A 26 14.94 8.57 19.52
CA TYR A 26 15.26 7.64 20.60
C TYR A 26 16.63 7.94 21.24
N PRO A 27 16.80 7.63 22.53
CA PRO A 27 18.13 7.55 23.16
C PRO A 27 19.01 6.47 22.51
N GLU A 28 20.33 6.55 22.75
CA GLU A 28 21.34 5.66 22.18
C GLU A 28 21.08 4.17 22.48
N ASP A 29 20.42 3.88 23.60
CA ASP A 29 20.12 2.51 24.06
C ASP A 29 19.07 1.79 23.20
N ILE A 30 18.39 2.48 22.24
CA ILE A 30 17.59 1.83 21.19
C ILE A 30 18.42 0.81 20.41
N TYR A 31 19.73 1.06 20.30
CA TYR A 31 20.67 0.17 19.63
C TYR A 31 21.30 -0.86 20.57
N SER A 32 20.96 -0.87 21.86
CA SER A 32 21.45 -1.86 22.83
C SER A 32 20.77 -3.22 22.65
N VAL A 33 21.24 -4.22 23.39
CA VAL A 33 20.59 -5.53 23.48
C VAL A 33 19.21 -5.44 24.12
N ASP A 34 19.02 -4.45 24.98
CA ASP A 34 17.78 -4.20 25.71
C ASP A 34 16.76 -3.35 24.92
N GLY A 35 17.08 -2.87 23.72
CA GLY A 35 16.23 -1.99 22.94
C GLY A 35 14.80 -2.55 22.75
N ALA A 36 14.65 -3.86 22.50
CA ALA A 36 13.33 -4.48 22.39
C ALA A 36 12.53 -4.48 23.69
N ARG A 37 13.22 -4.47 24.85
CA ARG A 37 12.62 -4.39 26.18
C ARG A 37 12.19 -2.96 26.53
N LEU A 38 12.96 -1.98 26.08
CA LEU A 38 12.75 -0.56 26.41
C LEU A 38 11.72 0.10 25.47
N TYR A 39 11.72 -0.27 24.20
CA TYR A 39 10.96 0.42 23.14
C TYR A 39 9.96 -0.48 22.41
N GLY A 40 9.82 -1.74 22.79
CA GLY A 40 8.87 -2.71 22.25
C GLY A 40 8.16 -3.49 23.34
N GLU A 41 7.45 -4.55 22.95
CA GLU A 41 6.73 -5.47 23.83
C GLU A 41 7.54 -6.76 24.15
N LYS A 42 8.84 -6.78 23.86
CA LYS A 42 9.73 -7.94 23.95
C LYS A 42 9.33 -9.12 23.06
N SER A 43 8.57 -8.83 22.01
CA SER A 43 8.16 -9.85 21.05
C SER A 43 9.33 -10.25 20.14
N GLN A 44 9.25 -11.44 19.54
CA GLN A 44 10.21 -11.87 18.53
C GLN A 44 10.29 -10.87 17.35
N SER A 45 9.16 -10.24 17.03
CA SER A 45 9.07 -9.23 15.98
C SER A 45 9.87 -7.98 16.33
N ASP A 46 9.86 -7.52 17.60
CA ASP A 46 10.63 -6.34 18.03
C ASP A 46 12.13 -6.58 17.85
N TYR A 47 12.62 -7.75 18.26
CA TYR A 47 14.02 -8.10 18.05
C TYR A 47 14.41 -8.13 16.58
N GLN A 48 13.51 -8.63 15.72
CA GLN A 48 13.74 -8.68 14.27
C GLN A 48 13.76 -7.28 13.65
N VAL A 49 12.81 -6.41 13.99
CA VAL A 49 12.77 -5.03 13.51
C VAL A 49 13.98 -4.25 13.98
N LEU A 50 14.33 -4.31 15.25
CA LEU A 50 15.53 -3.65 15.78
C LEU A 50 16.81 -4.16 15.14
N SER A 51 16.88 -5.45 14.82
CA SER A 51 18.01 -6.00 14.06
C SER A 51 18.11 -5.37 12.65
N LEU A 52 16.99 -5.12 11.98
CA LEU A 52 16.97 -4.39 10.71
C LEU A 52 17.45 -2.94 10.89
N ILE A 53 16.92 -2.25 11.89
CA ILE A 53 17.27 -0.86 12.23
C ILE A 53 18.78 -0.74 12.53
N LYS A 54 19.32 -1.59 13.42
CA LYS A 54 20.75 -1.61 13.75
C LYS A 54 21.66 -1.78 12.55
N ARG A 55 21.27 -2.59 11.56
CA ARG A 55 22.04 -2.79 10.31
C ARG A 55 22.08 -1.54 9.43
N LEU A 56 21.08 -0.65 9.55
CA LEU A 56 20.96 0.57 8.77
C LEU A 56 21.60 1.78 9.47
N ARG A 57 21.99 1.65 10.74
CA ARG A 57 22.60 2.71 11.52
C ARG A 57 23.82 3.28 10.80
N ASN A 58 23.90 4.61 10.74
CA ASN A 58 24.97 5.39 10.07
C ASN A 58 25.11 5.06 8.56
N LYS A 59 24.07 4.54 7.92
CA LYS A 59 24.07 4.16 6.50
C LYS A 59 22.93 4.83 5.73
N PRO A 60 22.95 6.16 5.55
CA PRO A 60 21.84 6.89 4.93
C PRO A 60 21.52 6.43 3.50
N ASN A 61 22.52 5.93 2.78
CA ASN A 61 22.37 5.45 1.41
C ASN A 61 22.11 3.95 1.29
N ALA A 62 22.02 3.20 2.43
CA ALA A 62 21.66 1.78 2.41
C ALA A 62 20.25 1.59 1.83
N ARG A 63 20.09 0.52 1.05
CA ARG A 63 18.78 0.16 0.45
C ARG A 63 17.92 -0.56 1.48
N VAL A 64 16.69 -0.11 1.63
CA VAL A 64 15.67 -0.72 2.47
C VAL A 64 14.42 -0.99 1.64
N THR A 65 13.75 -2.11 1.90
CA THR A 65 12.48 -2.42 1.26
C THR A 65 11.34 -2.03 2.19
N LEU A 66 10.48 -1.17 1.69
CA LEU A 66 9.25 -0.75 2.33
C LEU A 66 8.10 -1.64 1.90
N TYR A 67 7.15 -1.85 2.81
CA TYR A 67 5.93 -2.61 2.58
C TYR A 67 4.71 -1.80 3.02
N ARG A 68 3.59 -1.99 2.32
CA ARG A 68 2.30 -1.41 2.68
C ARG A 68 1.19 -2.37 2.28
N ALA A 69 0.23 -2.60 3.18
CA ALA A 69 -1.02 -3.24 2.83
C ALA A 69 -1.95 -2.21 2.19
N ILE A 70 -2.56 -2.56 1.08
CA ILE A 70 -3.57 -1.74 0.42
C ILE A 70 -4.79 -2.60 0.06
N PRO A 71 -6.01 -2.03 0.07
CA PRO A 71 -7.20 -2.77 -0.29
C PRO A 71 -7.10 -3.41 -1.68
N LYS A 72 -7.64 -4.60 -1.86
CA LYS A 72 -7.66 -5.28 -3.17
C LYS A 72 -8.35 -4.44 -4.26
N ASN A 73 -9.38 -3.70 -3.90
CA ASN A 73 -10.12 -2.83 -4.80
C ASN A 73 -9.35 -1.58 -5.25
N ALA A 74 -8.23 -1.24 -4.58
CA ALA A 74 -7.32 -0.20 -5.04
C ALA A 74 -6.56 -0.59 -6.32
N PHE A 75 -6.56 -1.89 -6.68
CA PHE A 75 -6.00 -2.34 -7.96
C PHE A 75 -7.07 -2.22 -9.04
N PRO A 76 -6.86 -1.38 -10.04
CA PRO A 76 -7.82 -1.28 -11.14
C PRO A 76 -7.91 -2.63 -11.86
N ILE A 77 -9.12 -3.18 -11.92
CA ILE A 77 -9.40 -4.38 -12.71
C ILE A 77 -9.36 -3.98 -14.19
N SER A 78 -8.59 -4.70 -15.01
CA SER A 78 -8.54 -4.43 -16.45
C SER A 78 -9.91 -4.66 -17.11
N ILE A 79 -10.17 -3.99 -18.23
CA ILE A 79 -11.41 -4.21 -18.99
C ILE A 79 -11.52 -5.70 -19.39
N ASP A 80 -10.40 -6.32 -19.78
CA ASP A 80 -10.37 -7.75 -20.15
C ASP A 80 -10.72 -8.66 -18.97
N GLU A 81 -10.24 -8.34 -17.77
CA GLU A 81 -10.55 -9.10 -16.55
C GLU A 81 -12.01 -8.91 -16.15
N LYS A 82 -12.57 -7.70 -16.28
CA LYS A 82 -14.01 -7.45 -16.07
C LYS A 82 -14.85 -8.24 -17.06
N LEU A 83 -14.50 -8.23 -18.34
CA LEU A 83 -15.20 -9.00 -19.37
C LEU A 83 -15.17 -10.50 -19.08
N LYS A 84 -14.00 -11.07 -18.70
CA LYS A 84 -13.90 -12.49 -18.31
C LYS A 84 -14.80 -12.84 -17.14
N ASN A 85 -14.89 -11.97 -16.13
CA ASN A 85 -15.75 -12.20 -14.97
C ASN A 85 -17.23 -12.20 -15.37
N ILE A 86 -17.66 -11.20 -16.15
CA ILE A 86 -19.04 -11.12 -16.66
C ILE A 86 -19.38 -12.35 -17.50
N GLU A 87 -18.51 -12.77 -18.41
CA GLU A 87 -18.73 -13.96 -19.25
C GLU A 87 -18.85 -15.25 -18.42
N LYS A 88 -18.03 -15.37 -17.37
CA LYS A 88 -18.12 -16.49 -16.43
C LYS A 88 -19.46 -16.52 -15.70
N GLU A 89 -19.95 -15.39 -15.24
CA GLU A 89 -21.24 -15.27 -14.56
C GLU A 89 -22.40 -15.55 -15.50
N MET A 90 -22.39 -15.01 -16.73
CA MET A 90 -23.38 -15.29 -17.76
C MET A 90 -23.45 -16.79 -18.06
N LYS A 91 -22.31 -17.45 -18.27
CA LYS A 91 -22.23 -18.90 -18.49
C LYS A 91 -22.81 -19.69 -17.32
N TYR A 92 -22.53 -19.27 -16.09
CA TYR A 92 -23.08 -19.91 -14.89
C TYR A 92 -24.58 -19.81 -14.83
N ILE A 93 -25.15 -18.60 -15.08
CA ILE A 93 -26.60 -18.38 -15.07
C ILE A 93 -27.29 -19.20 -16.16
N LEU A 94 -26.72 -19.20 -17.36
CA LEU A 94 -27.29 -20.02 -18.49
C LEU A 94 -27.26 -21.52 -18.19
N LYS A 95 -26.21 -22.02 -17.52
CA LYS A 95 -26.07 -23.44 -17.22
C LYS A 95 -26.93 -23.89 -16.06
N TYR A 96 -27.06 -23.10 -15.01
CA TYR A 96 -27.69 -23.54 -13.75
C TYR A 96 -29.01 -22.83 -13.45
N GLY A 97 -29.43 -21.87 -14.23
CA GLY A 97 -30.66 -21.10 -14.04
C GLY A 97 -30.74 -20.27 -12.74
N LYS A 98 -29.62 -20.00 -12.08
CA LYS A 98 -29.54 -19.28 -10.79
C LYS A 98 -28.36 -18.37 -10.75
N LEU A 99 -28.39 -17.38 -9.85
CA LEU A 99 -27.25 -16.46 -9.63
C LEU A 99 -26.05 -17.22 -9.04
N PRO A 100 -24.79 -16.79 -9.36
CA PRO A 100 -23.60 -17.29 -8.70
C PRO A 100 -23.62 -16.94 -7.20
N LYS A 101 -22.83 -17.67 -6.40
CA LYS A 101 -22.77 -17.48 -4.94
C LYS A 101 -22.34 -16.06 -4.53
N ASN A 102 -21.43 -15.47 -5.30
CA ASN A 102 -20.94 -14.10 -5.12
C ASN A 102 -21.10 -13.30 -6.43
N PRO A 103 -22.29 -12.79 -6.72
CA PRO A 103 -22.55 -12.05 -7.95
C PRO A 103 -21.87 -10.67 -7.91
N THR A 104 -21.44 -10.18 -9.07
CA THR A 104 -20.83 -8.84 -9.21
C THR A 104 -21.78 -7.73 -8.75
N HIS A 105 -23.08 -7.86 -9.03
CA HIS A 105 -24.12 -6.97 -8.54
C HIS A 105 -25.01 -7.69 -7.54
N LYS A 106 -25.24 -7.09 -6.37
CA LYS A 106 -26.05 -7.67 -5.29
C LYS A 106 -27.41 -6.99 -5.22
N GLY A 107 -28.41 -7.72 -4.74
CA GLY A 107 -29.72 -7.17 -4.43
C GLY A 107 -30.71 -7.07 -5.60
N ILE A 108 -30.41 -7.65 -6.75
CA ILE A 108 -31.29 -7.67 -7.93
C ILE A 108 -31.70 -9.09 -8.31
N GLY A 109 -32.87 -9.24 -8.89
CA GLY A 109 -33.41 -10.52 -9.34
C GLY A 109 -32.64 -11.11 -10.54
N ARG A 110 -32.78 -12.44 -10.77
CA ARG A 110 -31.99 -13.12 -11.80
C ARG A 110 -32.16 -12.54 -13.22
N CYS A 111 -33.40 -12.27 -13.63
CA CYS A 111 -33.67 -11.74 -14.97
C CYS A 111 -33.04 -10.33 -15.14
N GLU A 112 -33.31 -9.47 -14.20
CA GLU A 112 -32.72 -8.10 -14.16
C GLU A 112 -31.19 -8.15 -14.07
N TYR A 113 -30.64 -9.09 -13.29
CA TYR A 113 -29.20 -9.29 -13.18
C TYR A 113 -28.56 -9.60 -14.54
N PHE A 114 -29.19 -10.52 -15.31
CA PHE A 114 -28.68 -10.88 -16.63
C PHE A 114 -28.63 -9.68 -17.57
N ASP A 115 -29.67 -8.86 -17.58
CA ASP A 115 -29.74 -7.64 -18.39
C ASP A 115 -28.69 -6.62 -17.96
N VAL A 116 -28.46 -6.46 -16.65
CA VAL A 116 -27.44 -5.56 -16.11
C VAL A 116 -26.04 -5.97 -16.57
N ILE A 117 -25.67 -7.26 -16.39
CA ILE A 117 -24.33 -7.73 -16.79
C ILE A 117 -24.15 -7.77 -18.31
N TYR A 118 -25.21 -8.02 -19.08
CA TYR A 118 -25.19 -7.95 -20.53
C TYR A 118 -24.93 -6.51 -21.01
N ASN A 119 -25.65 -5.55 -20.47
CA ASN A 119 -25.47 -4.14 -20.79
C ASN A 119 -24.07 -3.63 -20.36
N GLU A 120 -23.56 -4.09 -19.23
CA GLU A 120 -22.19 -3.77 -18.80
C GLU A 120 -21.15 -4.34 -19.77
N LYS A 121 -21.32 -5.59 -20.21
CA LYS A 121 -20.46 -6.22 -21.22
C LYS A 121 -20.40 -5.38 -22.50
N GLU A 122 -21.54 -4.97 -23.03
CA GLU A 122 -21.63 -4.14 -24.24
C GLU A 122 -20.91 -2.80 -24.07
N LYS A 123 -21.09 -2.14 -22.91
CA LYS A 123 -20.37 -0.88 -22.59
C LYS A 123 -18.84 -1.08 -22.56
N LEU A 124 -18.38 -2.17 -21.94
CA LEU A 124 -16.95 -2.48 -21.84
C LEU A 124 -16.35 -2.81 -23.23
N LEU A 125 -17.07 -3.55 -24.08
CA LEU A 125 -16.64 -3.82 -25.46
C LEU A 125 -16.53 -2.55 -26.28
N LYS A 126 -17.49 -1.63 -26.18
CA LYS A 126 -17.42 -0.32 -26.83
C LYS A 126 -16.24 0.52 -26.36
N LEU A 127 -15.92 0.45 -25.04
CA LEU A 127 -14.74 1.12 -24.47
C LEU A 127 -13.44 0.49 -24.96
N LEU A 128 -13.38 -0.82 -25.07
CA LEU A 128 -12.21 -1.55 -25.58
C LEU A 128 -11.93 -1.16 -27.04
N ASN A 129 -12.98 -1.13 -27.89
CA ASN A 129 -12.86 -0.76 -29.29
C ASN A 129 -12.49 0.73 -29.51
N LYS A 130 -12.88 1.63 -28.59
CA LYS A 130 -12.48 3.05 -28.62
C LYS A 130 -11.06 3.28 -28.11
N LYS A 131 -10.50 2.38 -27.30
CA LYS A 131 -9.14 2.49 -26.74
C LYS A 131 -8.10 1.84 -27.67
N THR A 132 -7.86 2.45 -28.82
CA THR A 132 -6.66 2.20 -29.62
C THR A 132 -5.39 2.82 -29.02
N SER A 133 -5.49 3.56 -27.93
CA SER A 133 -4.34 4.05 -27.18
C SER A 133 -4.18 3.30 -25.87
N LYS A 134 -3.00 2.68 -25.68
CA LYS A 134 -2.54 1.96 -24.49
C LYS A 134 -2.60 2.84 -23.24
N THR A 135 -3.77 3.01 -22.66
CA THR A 135 -3.86 3.60 -21.31
C THR A 135 -3.26 2.59 -20.35
N LYS A 136 -1.98 2.73 -20.03
CA LYS A 136 -1.31 1.92 -19.01
C LYS A 136 -2.04 2.12 -17.69
N ILE A 137 -2.76 1.11 -17.23
CA ILE A 137 -3.35 1.07 -15.90
C ILE A 137 -2.18 1.22 -14.91
N LYS A 138 -2.12 2.36 -14.22
CA LYS A 138 -1.09 2.59 -13.20
C LYS A 138 -1.34 1.63 -12.05
N LYS A 139 -0.39 0.73 -11.80
CA LYS A 139 -0.43 -0.13 -10.61
C LYS A 139 -0.23 0.74 -9.37
N PRO A 140 -0.92 0.44 -8.25
CA PRO A 140 -0.67 1.11 -6.99
C PRO A 140 0.81 1.02 -6.60
N THR A 141 1.37 2.14 -6.15
CA THR A 141 2.76 2.26 -5.73
C THR A 141 2.82 2.98 -4.39
N ILE A 142 3.90 2.78 -3.65
CA ILE A 142 4.19 3.58 -2.46
C ILE A 142 4.68 4.96 -2.92
N ASN A 143 3.98 6.01 -2.46
CA ASN A 143 4.26 7.41 -2.80
C ASN A 143 4.84 8.16 -1.61
N SER A 144 5.47 9.30 -1.87
CA SER A 144 5.90 10.23 -0.83
C SER A 144 4.69 10.67 0.01
N GLY A 145 4.84 10.63 1.34
CA GLY A 145 3.76 10.89 2.29
C GLY A 145 2.93 9.67 2.68
N ASP A 146 3.25 8.49 2.17
CA ASP A 146 2.57 7.25 2.57
C ASP A 146 3.14 6.70 3.88
N TRP A 147 2.26 6.18 4.75
CA TRP A 147 2.62 5.29 5.84
C TRP A 147 3.10 3.95 5.30
N VAL A 148 4.21 3.46 5.83
CA VAL A 148 4.88 2.24 5.38
C VAL A 148 5.48 1.48 6.57
N THR A 149 5.92 0.26 6.34
CA THR A 149 6.74 -0.48 7.29
C THR A 149 7.98 -1.05 6.61
N ILE A 150 9.06 -1.20 7.38
CA ILE A 150 10.27 -1.92 6.95
C ILE A 150 10.17 -3.44 7.25
N TYR A 151 9.11 -3.85 7.95
CA TYR A 151 8.90 -5.23 8.41
C TYR A 151 7.66 -5.83 7.76
N ARG A 152 7.85 -6.70 6.77
CA ARG A 152 6.76 -7.28 5.98
C ARG A 152 5.66 -7.97 6.80
N PRO A 153 5.95 -8.75 7.89
CA PRO A 153 4.90 -9.36 8.70
C PRO A 153 3.95 -8.33 9.31
N TYR A 154 4.42 -7.15 9.71
CA TYR A 154 3.56 -6.07 10.19
C TYR A 154 2.58 -5.58 9.11
N ALA A 155 3.03 -5.41 7.86
CA ALA A 155 2.13 -5.06 6.77
C ALA A 155 1.07 -6.13 6.52
N VAL A 156 1.40 -7.41 6.71
CA VAL A 156 0.45 -8.53 6.63
C VAL A 156 -0.58 -8.44 7.76
N PHE A 157 -0.12 -8.27 9.00
CA PHE A 157 -0.97 -8.11 10.18
C PHE A 157 -1.94 -6.94 10.01
N HIS A 158 -1.43 -5.75 9.64
CA HIS A 158 -2.25 -4.58 9.35
C HIS A 158 -3.31 -4.85 8.28
N GLY A 159 -2.97 -5.59 7.23
CA GLY A 159 -3.92 -5.96 6.18
C GLY A 159 -5.01 -6.93 6.66
N GLN A 160 -4.67 -7.82 7.57
CA GLN A 160 -5.62 -8.76 8.19
C GLN A 160 -6.62 -8.02 9.09
N ASP A 161 -6.12 -7.18 9.98
CA ASP A 161 -6.93 -6.49 10.99
C ASP A 161 -7.72 -5.32 10.39
N ASN A 162 -7.06 -4.42 9.66
CA ASN A 162 -7.66 -3.16 9.24
C ASN A 162 -8.33 -3.23 7.86
N LEU A 163 -8.01 -4.25 7.04
CA LEU A 163 -8.56 -4.43 5.69
C LEU A 163 -9.35 -5.73 5.54
N ASN A 164 -9.81 -6.32 6.65
CA ASN A 164 -10.68 -7.52 6.68
C ASN A 164 -10.16 -8.66 5.79
N ASN A 165 -8.85 -8.89 5.72
CA ASN A 165 -8.21 -9.84 4.80
C ASN A 165 -8.40 -9.53 3.29
N GLU A 166 -9.00 -8.39 2.92
CA GLU A 166 -9.20 -7.96 1.55
C GLU A 166 -8.09 -7.00 1.10
N TYR A 167 -6.84 -7.45 1.14
CA TYR A 167 -5.66 -6.64 0.87
C TYR A 167 -4.65 -7.30 -0.09
N LYS A 168 -3.72 -6.50 -0.57
CA LYS A 168 -2.48 -6.90 -1.23
C LYS A 168 -1.32 -6.12 -0.63
N ILE A 169 -0.17 -6.77 -0.51
CA ILE A 169 1.07 -6.10 -0.09
C ILE A 169 1.77 -5.54 -1.32
N ILE A 170 1.98 -4.23 -1.31
CA ILE A 170 2.88 -3.57 -2.26
C ILE A 170 4.22 -3.31 -1.59
N LYS A 171 5.28 -3.21 -2.40
CA LYS A 171 6.64 -2.96 -1.92
C LYS A 171 7.38 -1.96 -2.80
N LYS A 172 8.32 -1.24 -2.18
CA LYS A 172 9.23 -0.30 -2.85
C LYS A 172 10.59 -0.34 -2.17
N THR A 173 11.67 -0.33 -2.94
CA THR A 173 13.02 -0.23 -2.39
C THR A 173 13.50 1.21 -2.51
N VAL A 174 13.92 1.79 -1.41
CA VAL A 174 14.34 3.18 -1.25
C VAL A 174 15.67 3.26 -0.49
N ARG A 175 16.21 4.46 -0.26
CA ARG A 175 17.36 4.67 0.63
C ARG A 175 16.89 4.90 2.05
N ALA A 176 17.67 4.50 3.06
CA ALA A 176 17.32 4.67 4.47
C ALA A 176 17.07 6.14 4.85
N LYS A 177 17.77 7.09 4.21
CA LYS A 177 17.57 8.53 4.41
C LYS A 177 16.22 9.09 3.90
N GLU A 178 15.44 8.27 3.18
CA GLU A 178 14.12 8.63 2.67
C GLU A 178 12.99 8.10 3.56
N VAL A 179 13.33 7.52 4.73
CA VAL A 179 12.39 6.87 5.66
C VAL A 179 12.50 7.50 7.03
N PHE A 180 11.36 7.86 7.63
CA PHE A 180 11.29 8.63 8.86
C PHE A 180 10.27 8.02 9.83
N THR A 181 10.43 8.27 11.13
CA THR A 181 9.49 7.86 12.19
C THR A 181 9.24 9.02 13.15
N ASP A 182 8.02 9.08 13.68
CA ASP A 182 7.62 9.94 14.81
C ASP A 182 7.95 9.31 16.17
N CYS A 183 8.65 8.18 16.18
CA CYS A 183 9.06 7.41 17.35
C CYS A 183 7.92 6.80 18.18
N ASN A 184 6.68 6.82 17.68
CA ASN A 184 5.54 6.21 18.37
C ASN A 184 5.46 4.68 18.17
N SER A 185 6.10 4.16 17.12
CA SER A 185 6.10 2.74 16.80
C SER A 185 7.40 2.30 16.13
N LEU A 186 7.89 1.11 16.48
CA LEU A 186 9.02 0.47 15.79
C LEU A 186 8.64 -0.02 14.37
N TYR A 187 7.35 -0.10 14.08
CA TYR A 187 6.83 -0.72 12.86
C TYR A 187 6.32 0.28 11.82
N GLU A 188 5.99 1.50 12.23
CA GLU A 188 5.32 2.50 11.41
C GLU A 188 6.28 3.63 11.02
N TRP A 189 6.37 3.87 9.73
CA TRP A 189 7.32 4.77 9.11
C TRP A 189 6.65 5.61 8.03
N GLY A 190 7.17 6.80 7.78
CA GLY A 190 6.84 7.61 6.62
C GLY A 190 7.88 7.47 5.53
N TYR A 191 7.44 7.52 4.28
CA TYR A 191 8.34 7.58 3.12
C TYR A 191 8.31 8.97 2.49
N VAL A 192 9.49 9.54 2.23
CA VAL A 192 9.67 10.82 1.54
C VAL A 192 10.60 10.66 0.35
N ASP A 193 10.14 11.00 -0.84
CA ASP A 193 10.95 11.01 -2.07
C ASP A 193 11.82 12.27 -2.12
N LEU A 194 13.01 12.20 -1.55
CA LEU A 194 13.95 13.33 -1.50
C LEU A 194 14.37 13.82 -2.89
N SER A 195 14.33 12.97 -3.91
CA SER A 195 14.68 13.38 -5.28
C SER A 195 13.69 14.38 -5.88
N LYS A 196 12.45 14.39 -5.42
CA LYS A 196 11.44 15.39 -5.82
C LYS A 196 11.72 16.73 -5.16
N ILE A 197 12.02 16.73 -3.87
CA ILE A 197 12.34 17.92 -3.09
C ILE A 197 13.60 18.61 -3.67
N GLU A 198 14.65 17.83 -3.95
CA GLU A 198 15.89 18.36 -4.56
C GLU A 198 15.63 19.00 -5.94
N LYS A 199 14.67 18.46 -6.72
CA LYS A 199 14.30 19.04 -8.02
C LYS A 199 13.49 20.33 -7.87
N GLU A 200 12.66 20.43 -6.87
CA GLU A 200 11.86 21.63 -6.58
C GLU A 200 12.75 22.77 -6.10
N ILE A 201 13.70 22.50 -5.20
CA ILE A 201 14.69 23.47 -4.75
C ILE A 201 15.50 23.99 -5.94
N LYS A 202 16.05 23.12 -6.78
CA LYS A 202 16.82 23.52 -7.97
C LYS A 202 16.03 24.32 -9.00
N LYS A 203 14.70 24.24 -8.98
CA LYS A 203 13.84 25.06 -9.84
C LYS A 203 13.58 26.44 -9.25
N SER A 204 13.50 26.54 -7.91
CA SER A 204 13.33 27.82 -7.22
C SER A 204 14.60 28.71 -7.32
N ASP A 205 15.79 28.08 -7.22
CA ASP A 205 17.08 28.77 -7.32
C ASP A 205 17.40 29.32 -8.73
N LYS A 206 16.60 28.93 -9.73
CA LYS A 206 16.75 29.39 -11.13
C LYS A 206 15.76 30.49 -11.52
N ARG A 207 14.95 30.95 -10.59
CA ARG A 207 14.01 32.06 -10.78
C ARG A 207 14.51 33.34 -10.06
#